data_b5d3e2b18f85a6cd232656569f304f06
#
_entry.id   b5d3e2b18f85a6cd232656569f304f06
#
_cell.length_a   1.000
_cell.length_b   1.000
_cell.length_c   1.000
_cell.angle_alpha   90.00
_cell.angle_beta   90.00
_cell.angle_gamma   90.00
#
_symmetry.space_group_name_H-M   'P 1'
#
loop_
_entity.id
_entity.type
_entity.pdbx_description
1 polymer ?
#
loop_
_entity_poly.entity_id
_entity_poly.type
_entity_poly.pdbx_seq_one_letter_code
_entity_poly.pdbx_strand_id
1 'polypeptide(L)'
;MMKRTLLLSLALVLAAASASAQGITMGAMNGWMFSFSGNVNAFLTYTDPKCSNGATNCNFDGSLIPTGDQEKVVRIQTGLAPAFAIFEAKGKEAGIDLGVHFGFAPEIQSPLRTHDNCGGDLSLQCGTQIDMREVYLTAGGSWGQILAGRALGVYQKQNLLTDMTVFGVGLTGGGAAGIGTTLGHIGTGYTYPNFNAQMTYSTAGNKPGQLTIGLFDPSIINDATGQCCFYVTQSPRLEAEYTYTKHSGKGSADKLMLYVSGLLANVKNVNTGTGIKSSVTPWGIAGGVEWANGGGLQLDGSFFYQGGVGSTLMFTDGLAIDNTGELRTSYGYLLQAQFQPKESKWLFGLSYGLNHLSQTTDDKPANSNVDYIMKDNSSIVGAITYKYTKSLRAVLEYTYGSGEAYDGNKATSSGVAAGLMLFF
;
A
#
# COMPACT_ATOMS: atom_id res chain seq x y z
N MET A 1 34.18 5.98 20.40
CA MET A 1 33.36 4.86 19.88
C MET A 1 31.90 5.24 20.06
N MET A 2 31.35 5.99 19.15
CA MET A 2 29.91 6.41 19.15
C MET A 2 29.07 5.25 18.58
N LYS A 3 28.24 4.65 19.42
CA LYS A 3 27.21 3.71 18.98
C LYS A 3 26.16 4.51 18.21
N ARG A 4 26.08 4.30 16.89
CA ARG A 4 25.02 4.81 16.03
C ARG A 4 23.74 4.08 16.39
N THR A 5 22.88 4.71 17.16
CA THR A 5 21.49 4.28 17.35
C THR A 5 20.73 4.73 16.11
N LEU A 6 20.43 3.80 15.21
CA LEU A 6 19.55 4.04 14.07
C LEU A 6 18.13 4.28 14.60
N LEU A 7 17.64 5.47 14.40
CA LEU A 7 16.20 5.80 14.51
C LEU A 7 15.47 5.18 13.31
N LEU A 8 14.77 4.09 13.57
CA LEU A 8 14.01 3.32 12.58
C LEU A 8 12.54 3.68 12.70
N SER A 9 12.13 4.74 12.02
CA SER A 9 10.72 4.93 11.69
C SER A 9 10.62 5.19 10.19
N LEU A 10 9.73 4.58 9.52
CA LEU A 10 9.29 4.63 8.12
C LEU A 10 10.35 4.73 6.99
N ALA A 11 11.54 5.25 7.28
CA ALA A 11 12.73 5.01 6.48
C ALA A 11 13.00 3.51 6.24
N LEU A 12 12.24 2.57 6.85
CA LEU A 12 12.50 1.13 6.80
C LEU A 12 12.07 0.46 5.51
N VAL A 13 11.08 0.95 4.79
CA VAL A 13 10.74 0.38 3.47
C VAL A 13 11.74 0.84 2.43
N LEU A 14 12.08 2.11 2.48
CA LEU A 14 13.16 2.65 1.69
C LEU A 14 14.52 2.26 2.31
N ALA A 15 14.64 2.03 3.62
CA ALA A 15 15.86 1.59 4.27
C ALA A 15 16.19 0.11 4.05
N ALA A 16 15.23 -0.77 3.84
CA ALA A 16 15.57 -2.12 3.33
C ALA A 16 16.12 -2.04 1.89
N ALA A 17 15.66 -1.08 1.08
CA ALA A 17 16.27 -0.75 -0.20
C ALA A 17 17.48 0.18 -0.03
N SER A 18 17.48 1.10 0.91
CA SER A 18 18.55 2.07 1.20
C SER A 18 19.66 1.53 2.10
N ALA A 19 19.56 0.34 2.69
CA ALA A 19 20.76 -0.38 3.17
C ALA A 19 21.77 -0.62 2.05
N SER A 20 21.39 -0.38 0.79
CA SER A 20 22.24 -0.50 -0.39
C SER A 20 22.51 0.84 -1.09
N ALA A 21 21.61 1.82 -1.01
CA ALA A 21 21.79 3.15 -1.54
C ALA A 21 21.96 4.11 -0.37
N GLN A 22 23.16 4.55 -0.11
CA GLN A 22 23.40 5.68 0.78
C GLN A 22 22.87 6.91 0.08
N GLY A 23 21.76 7.50 0.58
CA GLY A 23 21.28 8.76 0.08
C GLY A 23 22.41 9.82 0.05
N ILE A 24 22.33 10.74 -0.88
CA ILE A 24 23.30 11.81 -1.03
C ILE A 24 23.20 12.70 0.21
N THR A 25 24.22 12.71 1.05
CA THR A 25 24.31 13.66 2.16
C THR A 25 24.77 15.00 1.61
N MET A 26 23.92 16.01 1.70
CA MET A 26 24.15 17.34 1.12
C MET A 26 24.96 18.27 2.04
N GLY A 27 25.39 17.82 3.19
CA GLY A 27 26.20 18.58 4.14
C GLY A 27 25.50 18.81 5.49
N ALA A 28 26.30 19.32 6.44
CA ALA A 28 25.80 19.71 7.75
C ALA A 28 26.01 21.22 7.96
N MET A 29 24.97 21.94 8.35
CA MET A 29 25.03 23.35 8.68
C MET A 29 24.30 23.61 9.99
N ASN A 30 24.95 24.29 10.93
CA ASN A 30 24.38 24.61 12.24
C ASN A 30 23.81 23.40 13.02
N GLY A 31 24.48 22.22 12.93
CA GLY A 31 24.04 20.99 13.61
C GLY A 31 22.95 20.21 12.88
N TRP A 32 22.47 20.66 11.72
CA TRP A 32 21.53 19.96 10.89
C TRP A 32 22.22 19.23 9.74
N MET A 33 21.80 18.00 9.48
CA MET A 33 22.25 17.17 8.37
C MET A 33 21.13 17.09 7.32
N PHE A 34 21.44 17.41 6.09
CA PHE A 34 20.53 17.31 4.96
C PHE A 34 20.88 16.12 4.09
N SER A 35 19.87 15.38 3.67
CA SER A 35 20.01 14.24 2.76
C SER A 35 18.96 14.27 1.68
N PHE A 36 19.33 13.72 0.52
CA PHE A 36 18.46 13.47 -0.60
C PHE A 36 18.58 11.99 -0.99
N SER A 37 17.46 11.30 -1.10
CA SER A 37 17.40 9.88 -1.46
C SER A 37 16.16 9.59 -2.27
N GLY A 38 16.10 8.41 -2.85
CA GLY A 38 14.89 8.03 -3.57
C GLY A 38 15.09 6.83 -4.50
N ASN A 39 14.13 6.69 -5.39
CA ASN A 39 14.22 5.75 -6.50
C ASN A 39 13.52 6.30 -7.74
N VAL A 40 13.98 5.85 -8.90
CA VAL A 40 13.28 5.99 -10.18
C VAL A 40 13.11 4.60 -10.75
N ASN A 41 11.91 4.30 -11.22
CA ASN A 41 11.61 3.01 -11.83
C ASN A 41 10.69 3.18 -13.05
N ALA A 42 10.82 2.25 -13.97
CA ALA A 42 9.98 2.14 -15.16
C ALA A 42 9.81 0.68 -15.56
N PHE A 43 8.57 0.29 -15.79
CA PHE A 43 8.20 -1.06 -16.19
C PHE A 43 7.41 -1.02 -17.50
N LEU A 44 7.79 -1.85 -18.45
CA LEU A 44 6.93 -2.25 -19.55
C LEU A 44 6.01 -3.34 -19.01
N THR A 45 4.70 -3.08 -19.03
CA THR A 45 3.67 -4.02 -18.60
C THR A 45 2.79 -4.44 -19.77
N TYR A 46 2.44 -5.71 -19.81
CA TYR A 46 1.46 -6.29 -20.70
C TYR A 46 0.41 -7.00 -19.85
N THR A 47 -0.86 -6.75 -20.08
CA THR A 47 -1.99 -7.37 -19.37
C THR A 47 -3.02 -7.87 -20.36
N ASP A 48 -3.44 -9.13 -20.22
CA ASP A 48 -4.46 -9.80 -21.02
C ASP A 48 -5.66 -10.15 -20.12
N PRO A 49 -6.68 -9.25 -20.02
CA PRO A 49 -7.89 -9.51 -19.24
C PRO A 49 -8.85 -10.42 -20.00
N LYS A 50 -9.63 -11.21 -19.26
CA LYS A 50 -10.64 -12.12 -19.81
C LYS A 50 -11.85 -12.20 -18.89
N CYS A 51 -13.05 -12.16 -19.50
CA CYS A 51 -14.28 -12.54 -18.84
C CYS A 51 -14.49 -14.05 -18.90
N SER A 52 -15.01 -14.65 -17.85
CA SER A 52 -15.49 -16.02 -17.87
C SER A 52 -16.77 -16.13 -18.70
N ASN A 53 -17.03 -17.32 -19.22
CA ASN A 53 -18.28 -17.66 -19.93
C ASN A 53 -18.52 -16.92 -21.25
N GLY A 54 -17.49 -16.33 -21.87
CA GLY A 54 -17.63 -15.60 -23.14
C GLY A 54 -18.46 -14.33 -23.06
N ALA A 55 -18.71 -13.82 -21.86
CA ALA A 55 -19.34 -12.52 -21.68
C ALA A 55 -18.43 -11.40 -22.24
N THR A 56 -19.02 -10.42 -22.88
CA THR A 56 -18.29 -9.24 -23.41
C THR A 56 -17.94 -8.23 -22.33
N ASN A 57 -18.64 -8.26 -21.18
CA ASN A 57 -18.40 -7.41 -20.05
C ASN A 57 -18.64 -8.17 -18.77
N CYS A 58 -17.66 -8.16 -17.87
CA CYS A 58 -17.73 -8.76 -16.54
C CYS A 58 -17.33 -7.75 -15.47
N ASN A 59 -17.64 -6.49 -15.66
CA ASN A 59 -17.42 -5.45 -14.67
C ASN A 59 -18.35 -5.70 -13.48
N PHE A 60 -17.77 -5.58 -12.28
CA PHE A 60 -18.49 -5.57 -11.02
C PHE A 60 -17.79 -4.62 -10.05
N ASP A 61 -18.55 -4.13 -9.08
CA ASP A 61 -18.04 -3.20 -8.10
C ASP A 61 -16.94 -3.86 -7.26
N GLY A 62 -15.78 -3.23 -7.21
CA GLY A 62 -14.60 -3.74 -6.52
C GLY A 62 -13.71 -4.66 -7.34
N SER A 63 -14.01 -4.89 -8.62
CA SER A 63 -13.11 -5.62 -9.52
C SER A 63 -11.78 -4.90 -9.70
N LEU A 64 -10.69 -5.64 -9.53
CA LEU A 64 -9.33 -5.15 -9.80
C LEU A 64 -8.83 -5.57 -11.18
N ILE A 65 -9.60 -6.34 -11.91
CA ILE A 65 -9.28 -6.81 -13.24
C ILE A 65 -9.88 -5.86 -14.27
N PRO A 66 -9.08 -5.34 -15.21
CA PRO A 66 -9.60 -4.50 -16.30
C PRO A 66 -10.49 -5.35 -17.21
N THR A 67 -11.76 -4.99 -17.31
CA THR A 67 -12.76 -5.80 -18.05
C THR A 67 -13.44 -5.04 -19.18
N GLY A 68 -13.23 -3.73 -19.30
CA GLY A 68 -13.73 -2.96 -20.44
C GLY A 68 -13.12 -3.47 -21.74
N ASP A 69 -13.97 -3.86 -22.69
CA ASP A 69 -13.64 -4.31 -24.05
C ASP A 69 -12.69 -5.51 -24.16
N GLN A 70 -12.26 -6.13 -23.05
CA GLN A 70 -11.31 -7.26 -23.00
C GLN A 70 -10.03 -7.03 -23.84
N GLU A 71 -9.63 -5.78 -24.04
CA GLU A 71 -8.46 -5.45 -24.81
C GLU A 71 -7.18 -5.67 -24.02
N LYS A 72 -6.20 -6.19 -24.71
CA LYS A 72 -4.84 -6.32 -24.19
C LYS A 72 -4.25 -4.95 -23.98
N VAL A 73 -3.66 -4.71 -22.81
CA VAL A 73 -3.12 -3.42 -22.42
C VAL A 73 -1.60 -3.49 -22.33
N VAL A 74 -0.91 -2.60 -23.07
CA VAL A 74 0.54 -2.39 -22.96
C VAL A 74 0.78 -0.99 -22.42
N ARG A 75 1.63 -0.88 -21.38
CA ARG A 75 2.00 0.42 -20.80
C ARG A 75 3.48 0.47 -20.42
N ILE A 76 4.01 1.69 -20.37
CA ILE A 76 5.24 2.01 -19.63
C ILE A 76 4.81 2.84 -18.45
N GLN A 77 5.04 2.34 -17.22
CA GLN A 77 4.54 2.96 -16.00
C GLN A 77 5.45 2.68 -14.81
N THR A 78 5.24 3.40 -13.70
CA THR A 78 5.86 3.06 -12.41
C THR A 78 5.26 1.76 -11.86
N GLY A 79 6.03 1.06 -11.02
CA GLY A 79 5.54 -0.10 -10.27
C GLY A 79 4.65 0.29 -9.09
N LEU A 80 4.46 -0.63 -8.12
CA LEU A 80 3.68 -0.39 -6.91
C LEU A 80 4.30 0.74 -6.07
N ALA A 81 5.59 0.67 -5.74
CA ALA A 81 6.30 1.85 -5.27
C ALA A 81 6.52 2.78 -6.45
N PRO A 82 5.98 4.00 -6.43
CA PRO A 82 6.27 4.99 -7.47
C PRO A 82 7.75 5.39 -7.43
N ALA A 83 8.15 6.25 -8.33
CA ALA A 83 9.38 6.99 -8.11
C ALA A 83 9.24 7.82 -6.82
N PHE A 84 10.31 7.93 -6.04
CA PHE A 84 10.36 8.78 -4.85
C PHE A 84 11.53 9.73 -4.91
N ALA A 85 11.28 10.98 -4.52
CA ALA A 85 12.29 11.99 -4.24
C ALA A 85 12.09 12.45 -2.79
N ILE A 86 13.01 12.08 -1.93
CA ILE A 86 12.91 12.29 -0.48
C ILE A 86 13.97 13.29 -0.05
N PHE A 87 13.53 14.37 0.59
CA PHE A 87 14.38 15.36 1.25
C PHE A 87 14.20 15.23 2.76
N GLU A 88 15.30 15.06 3.47
CA GLU A 88 15.29 15.01 4.93
C GLU A 88 16.26 16.03 5.50
N ALA A 89 15.85 16.65 6.61
CA ALA A 89 16.73 17.41 7.49
C ALA A 89 16.66 16.79 8.90
N LYS A 90 17.80 16.44 9.48
CA LYS A 90 17.91 15.87 10.82
C LYS A 90 18.87 16.67 11.67
N GLY A 91 18.47 16.97 12.89
CA GLY A 91 19.27 17.73 13.85
C GLY A 91 19.06 17.26 15.26
N LYS A 92 19.83 17.85 16.20
CA LYS A 92 19.65 17.61 17.63
C LYS A 92 19.75 18.92 18.38
N GLU A 93 18.69 19.25 19.13
CA GLU A 93 18.62 20.48 19.94
C GLU A 93 18.15 20.14 21.35
N ALA A 94 18.81 20.68 22.35
CA ALA A 94 18.49 20.46 23.77
C ALA A 94 18.29 18.98 24.15
N GLY A 95 19.02 18.06 23.51
CA GLY A 95 18.91 16.63 23.74
C GLY A 95 17.79 15.93 22.98
N ILE A 96 16.94 16.65 22.24
CA ILE A 96 15.85 16.13 21.41
C ILE A 96 16.38 15.92 20.00
N ASP A 97 16.14 14.74 19.45
CA ASP A 97 16.40 14.41 18.06
C ASP A 97 15.23 14.93 17.21
N LEU A 98 15.51 15.84 16.28
CA LEU A 98 14.54 16.50 15.42
C LEU A 98 14.68 16.03 13.98
N GLY A 99 13.57 15.96 13.26
CA GLY A 99 13.56 15.62 11.85
C GLY A 99 12.45 16.32 11.07
N VAL A 100 12.72 16.60 9.81
CA VAL A 100 11.74 17.06 8.82
C VAL A 100 11.88 16.19 7.60
N HIS A 101 10.76 15.77 7.02
CA HIS A 101 10.69 14.88 5.88
C HIS A 101 9.72 15.42 4.83
N PHE A 102 10.16 15.43 3.57
CA PHE A 102 9.33 15.69 2.39
C PHE A 102 9.54 14.57 1.39
N GLY A 103 8.48 13.83 1.08
CA GLY A 103 8.47 12.73 0.13
C GLY A 103 7.53 13.02 -1.05
N PHE A 104 8.11 13.19 -2.21
CA PHE A 104 7.42 13.38 -3.48
C PHE A 104 7.38 12.07 -4.24
N ALA A 105 6.23 11.74 -4.82
CA ALA A 105 6.05 10.54 -5.63
C ALA A 105 5.68 10.92 -7.08
N PRO A 106 6.67 11.26 -7.93
CA PRO A 106 6.41 11.55 -9.33
C PRO A 106 6.05 10.25 -10.07
N GLU A 107 5.07 10.36 -10.97
CA GLU A 107 4.69 9.30 -11.89
C GLU A 107 5.33 9.54 -13.25
N ILE A 108 5.57 8.48 -14.04
CA ILE A 108 6.14 8.59 -15.39
C ILE A 108 5.10 8.43 -16.48
N GLN A 109 3.95 7.81 -16.17
CA GLN A 109 2.85 7.59 -17.10
C GLN A 109 1.86 8.75 -17.10
N SER A 110 1.25 9.03 -18.23
CA SER A 110 0.11 9.92 -18.29
C SER A 110 -1.11 9.26 -17.64
N PRO A 111 -1.90 9.99 -16.83
CA PRO A 111 -3.05 9.44 -16.12
C PRO A 111 -4.16 8.93 -17.05
N LEU A 112 -4.28 9.50 -18.23
CA LEU A 112 -5.27 9.08 -19.23
C LEU A 112 -4.59 8.37 -20.39
N ARG A 113 -5.29 7.38 -20.96
CA ARG A 113 -4.80 6.59 -22.09
C ARG A 113 -4.55 7.43 -23.35
N THR A 114 -5.18 8.59 -23.45
CA THR A 114 -5.03 9.53 -24.58
C THR A 114 -4.93 10.94 -24.05
N HIS A 115 -4.12 11.78 -24.70
CA HIS A 115 -4.06 13.22 -24.46
C HIS A 115 -5.42 13.92 -24.66
N ASP A 116 -6.35 13.25 -25.35
CA ASP A 116 -7.59 13.85 -25.83
C ASP A 116 -8.71 13.90 -24.78
N ASN A 117 -8.56 13.20 -23.65
CA ASN A 117 -9.59 13.11 -22.62
C ASN A 117 -9.40 14.06 -21.43
N CYS A 118 -8.62 15.08 -21.56
CA CYS A 118 -8.39 16.08 -20.52
C CYS A 118 -9.49 17.16 -20.48
N GLY A 119 -10.74 16.78 -20.65
CA GLY A 119 -11.87 17.66 -20.39
C GLY A 119 -12.04 18.83 -21.32
N GLY A 120 -11.61 18.73 -22.58
CA GLY A 120 -11.87 19.77 -23.61
C GLY A 120 -11.08 21.06 -23.44
N ASP A 121 -10.31 21.21 -22.39
CA ASP A 121 -9.39 22.32 -22.20
C ASP A 121 -7.98 21.83 -22.50
N LEU A 122 -7.36 22.42 -23.49
CA LEU A 122 -5.97 22.14 -23.93
C LEU A 122 -4.92 22.44 -22.84
N SER A 123 -5.37 22.57 -21.60
CA SER A 123 -4.48 22.88 -20.52
C SER A 123 -3.61 21.66 -20.16
N LEU A 124 -2.40 21.90 -19.94
CA LEU A 124 -1.28 21.18 -19.35
C LEU A 124 -1.59 20.16 -18.22
N GLN A 125 -2.85 19.87 -17.93
CA GLN A 125 -3.29 19.04 -16.80
C GLN A 125 -3.19 17.54 -17.05
N CYS A 126 -2.81 17.11 -18.24
CA CYS A 126 -2.64 15.70 -18.59
C CYS A 126 -1.22 15.21 -18.53
N GLY A 127 -0.33 15.99 -17.99
CA GLY A 127 1.05 15.57 -17.72
C GLY A 127 1.15 14.59 -16.56
N THR A 128 2.34 14.07 -16.37
CA THR A 128 2.69 13.29 -15.18
C THR A 128 2.43 14.12 -13.91
N GLN A 129 1.88 13.50 -12.90
CA GLN A 129 1.60 14.16 -11.63
C GLN A 129 2.71 13.91 -10.61
N ILE A 130 2.85 14.85 -9.68
CA ILE A 130 3.69 14.69 -8.48
C ILE A 130 2.73 14.57 -7.30
N ASP A 131 2.62 13.37 -6.74
CA ASP A 131 1.86 13.15 -5.52
C ASP A 131 2.75 13.47 -4.30
N MET A 132 2.35 14.41 -3.46
CA MET A 132 3.00 14.70 -2.21
C MET A 132 2.50 13.74 -1.13
N ARG A 133 3.13 12.58 -1.01
CA ARG A 133 2.71 11.52 -0.10
C ARG A 133 3.14 11.76 1.33
N GLU A 134 4.30 12.34 1.54
CA GLU A 134 4.88 12.48 2.88
C GLU A 134 5.33 13.91 3.14
N VAL A 135 4.81 14.50 4.20
CA VAL A 135 5.22 15.78 4.76
C VAL A 135 5.04 15.70 6.27
N TYR A 136 6.11 15.52 7.00
CA TYR A 136 6.01 15.41 8.45
C TYR A 136 7.27 15.89 9.18
N LEU A 137 7.08 16.20 10.45
CA LEU A 137 8.16 16.41 11.41
C LEU A 137 8.25 15.23 12.37
N THR A 138 9.43 15.06 12.96
CA THR A 138 9.64 14.13 14.07
C THR A 138 10.35 14.83 15.21
N ALA A 139 9.99 14.45 16.45
CA ALA A 139 10.71 14.81 17.66
C ALA A 139 10.85 13.56 18.53
N GLY A 140 12.07 13.23 18.96
CA GLY A 140 12.31 11.97 19.66
C GLY A 140 13.54 11.97 20.56
N GLY A 141 13.76 10.81 21.17
CA GLY A 141 14.89 10.57 22.06
C GLY A 141 14.81 9.19 22.72
N SER A 142 15.37 9.06 23.91
CA SER A 142 15.32 7.81 24.68
C SER A 142 13.89 7.40 25.11
N TRP A 143 12.98 8.34 25.13
CA TRP A 143 11.57 8.14 25.50
C TRP A 143 10.71 7.60 24.33
N GLY A 144 11.19 7.69 23.12
CA GLY A 144 10.46 7.32 21.92
C GLY A 144 10.46 8.45 20.89
N GLN A 145 9.46 8.48 20.00
CA GLN A 145 9.34 9.47 18.94
C GLN A 145 7.88 9.88 18.73
N ILE A 146 7.66 11.15 18.55
CA ILE A 146 6.42 11.71 18.00
C ILE A 146 6.66 12.00 16.50
N LEU A 147 5.68 11.67 15.67
CA LEU A 147 5.59 12.10 14.27
C LEU A 147 4.30 12.93 14.14
N ALA A 148 4.38 14.07 13.47
CA ALA A 148 3.22 14.90 13.17
C ALA A 148 3.30 15.35 11.70
N GLY A 149 2.22 15.11 10.95
CA GLY A 149 2.11 15.46 9.53
C GLY A 149 1.45 14.36 8.71
N ARG A 150 1.70 14.35 7.40
CA ARG A 150 1.19 13.35 6.47
C ARG A 150 2.23 12.25 6.27
N ALA A 151 1.85 11.01 6.57
CA ALA A 151 2.69 9.82 6.39
C ALA A 151 1.81 8.58 6.18
N LEU A 152 2.43 7.45 5.86
CA LEU A 152 1.73 6.17 5.70
C LEU A 152 0.95 5.81 6.98
N GLY A 153 -0.30 5.35 6.82
CA GLY A 153 -1.15 4.87 7.91
C GLY A 153 -0.48 3.75 8.70
N VAL A 154 -0.88 3.56 9.94
CA VAL A 154 -0.30 2.57 10.85
C VAL A 154 -1.00 1.21 10.72
N TYR A 155 -2.33 1.21 10.53
CA TYR A 155 -3.10 0.00 10.29
C TYR A 155 -2.74 -0.63 8.93
N GLN A 156 -2.38 -1.91 8.90
CA GLN A 156 -1.89 -2.66 7.73
C GLN A 156 -0.57 -2.12 7.11
N LYS A 157 0.14 -1.26 7.81
CA LYS A 157 1.45 -0.76 7.34
C LYS A 157 2.42 -1.91 7.05
N GLN A 158 2.57 -2.84 7.98
CA GLN A 158 3.50 -3.96 7.79
C GLN A 158 3.02 -4.94 6.72
N ASN A 159 1.71 -5.10 6.51
CA ASN A 159 1.19 -5.91 5.40
C ASN A 159 1.69 -5.37 4.05
N LEU A 160 1.65 -4.04 3.85
CA LEU A 160 2.21 -3.39 2.67
C LEU A 160 3.74 -3.52 2.63
N LEU A 161 4.43 -3.29 3.76
CA LEU A 161 5.89 -3.20 3.81
C LEU A 161 6.59 -4.55 3.61
N THR A 162 5.91 -5.65 3.91
CA THR A 162 6.42 -7.01 3.67
C THR A 162 6.02 -7.56 2.30
N ASP A 163 5.16 -6.88 1.56
CA ASP A 163 4.77 -7.30 0.20
C ASP A 163 6.00 -7.30 -0.74
N MET A 164 6.34 -8.45 -1.29
CA MET A 164 7.49 -8.59 -2.21
C MET A 164 7.33 -7.76 -3.48
N THR A 165 6.09 -7.41 -3.86
CA THR A 165 5.79 -6.61 -5.05
C THR A 165 5.93 -5.11 -4.83
N VAL A 166 6.25 -4.64 -3.60
CA VAL A 166 6.53 -3.20 -3.34
C VAL A 166 7.58 -2.66 -4.31
N PHE A 167 8.61 -3.45 -4.62
CA PHE A 167 9.64 -3.10 -5.60
C PHE A 167 9.45 -3.86 -6.92
N GLY A 168 8.22 -4.01 -7.32
CA GLY A 168 7.77 -4.67 -8.54
C GLY A 168 6.47 -4.05 -9.05
N VAL A 169 5.62 -4.87 -9.61
CA VAL A 169 4.39 -4.46 -10.29
C VAL A 169 3.15 -5.15 -9.70
N GLY A 170 3.16 -6.49 -9.61
CA GLY A 170 2.01 -7.29 -9.24
C GLY A 170 0.81 -7.06 -10.16
N LEU A 171 -0.39 -6.86 -9.63
CA LEU A 171 -1.56 -6.46 -10.40
C LEU A 171 -1.40 -5.05 -10.96
N THR A 172 -1.72 -4.88 -12.24
CA THR A 172 -1.65 -3.56 -12.90
C THR A 172 -2.86 -2.67 -12.63
N GLY A 173 -3.89 -3.23 -12.00
CA GLY A 173 -5.15 -2.53 -11.72
C GLY A 173 -6.10 -2.45 -12.90
N GLY A 174 -7.36 -2.15 -12.61
CA GLY A 174 -8.42 -2.00 -13.60
C GLY A 174 -8.22 -0.78 -14.49
N GLY A 175 -8.52 -0.93 -15.76
CA GLY A 175 -8.28 0.09 -16.77
C GLY A 175 -8.99 1.44 -16.58
N ALA A 176 -10.02 1.52 -15.73
CA ALA A 176 -10.66 2.80 -15.40
C ALA A 176 -9.78 3.69 -14.51
N ALA A 177 -8.85 3.09 -13.78
CA ALA A 177 -7.95 3.79 -12.87
C ALA A 177 -6.55 4.00 -13.47
N GLY A 178 -6.39 4.17 -14.74
CA GLY A 178 -5.08 4.41 -15.37
C GLY A 178 -4.23 5.53 -14.74
N ILE A 179 -4.58 5.92 -13.55
CA ILE A 179 -4.00 6.96 -12.70
C ILE A 179 -3.24 6.26 -11.58
N GLY A 180 -1.98 6.60 -11.42
CA GLY A 180 -1.19 6.16 -10.29
C GLY A 180 -0.33 4.94 -10.56
N THR A 181 0.09 4.33 -9.49
CA THR A 181 0.97 3.16 -9.47
C THR A 181 0.21 1.88 -9.78
N THR A 182 0.94 0.78 -9.98
CA THR A 182 0.32 -0.56 -10.00
C THR A 182 -0.15 -0.95 -8.58
N LEU A 183 -0.87 -2.05 -8.45
CA LEU A 183 -1.50 -2.44 -7.19
C LEU A 183 -0.68 -3.43 -6.37
N GLY A 184 0.29 -4.14 -6.97
CA GLY A 184 0.95 -5.22 -6.24
C GLY A 184 -0.06 -6.25 -5.75
N HIS A 185 -0.15 -6.44 -4.44
CA HIS A 185 -1.18 -7.23 -3.75
C HIS A 185 -2.23 -6.37 -3.01
N ILE A 186 -2.28 -5.06 -3.26
CA ILE A 186 -3.37 -4.21 -2.76
C ILE A 186 -4.70 -4.74 -3.30
N GLY A 187 -5.64 -5.02 -2.39
CA GLY A 187 -6.94 -5.60 -2.73
C GLY A 187 -6.92 -7.10 -3.06
N THR A 188 -5.75 -7.73 -3.04
CA THR A 188 -5.56 -9.18 -3.19
C THR A 188 -4.60 -9.76 -2.15
N GLY A 189 -4.57 -9.25 -0.96
CA GLY A 189 -3.70 -9.68 0.13
C GLY A 189 -3.83 -8.78 1.35
N TYR A 190 -4.09 -7.50 1.12
CA TYR A 190 -4.31 -6.50 2.16
C TYR A 190 -5.08 -5.30 1.59
N THR A 191 -5.54 -4.42 2.50
CA THR A 191 -6.16 -3.15 2.13
C THR A 191 -5.12 -2.03 2.26
N TYR A 192 -5.03 -1.15 1.27
CA TYR A 192 -4.03 -0.09 1.24
C TYR A 192 -4.21 0.91 2.39
N PRO A 193 -3.20 1.07 3.29
CA PRO A 193 -3.29 1.95 4.46
C PRO A 193 -3.36 3.45 4.14
N ASN A 194 -3.02 3.83 2.91
CA ASN A 194 -2.96 5.20 2.43
C ASN A 194 -2.00 6.11 3.23
N PHE A 195 -1.72 7.30 2.70
CA PHE A 195 -1.00 8.35 3.40
C PHE A 195 -2.00 9.34 3.99
N ASN A 196 -1.91 9.56 5.30
CA ASN A 196 -2.91 10.31 6.06
C ASN A 196 -2.24 11.39 6.93
N ALA A 197 -2.95 12.51 7.14
CA ALA A 197 -2.58 13.44 8.19
C ALA A 197 -2.72 12.74 9.54
N GLN A 198 -1.69 12.83 10.39
CA GLN A 198 -1.60 12.05 11.61
C GLN A 198 -0.71 12.68 12.67
N MET A 199 -0.94 12.29 13.90
CA MET A 199 -0.02 12.46 15.01
C MET A 199 0.18 11.12 15.68
N THR A 200 1.38 10.58 15.64
CA THR A 200 1.69 9.25 16.18
C THR A 200 2.80 9.33 17.22
N TYR A 201 2.73 8.44 18.20
CA TYR A 201 3.80 8.17 19.14
C TYR A 201 4.28 6.74 18.96
N SER A 202 5.59 6.57 18.85
CA SER A 202 6.25 5.27 18.84
C SER A 202 7.18 5.13 20.04
N THR A 203 7.13 4.00 20.73
CA THR A 203 8.09 3.71 21.82
C THR A 203 9.51 3.60 21.26
N ALA A 204 10.51 3.78 22.11
CA ALA A 204 11.91 3.73 21.69
C ALA A 204 12.26 2.39 21.00
N GLY A 205 12.83 2.48 19.79
CA GLY A 205 13.19 1.34 18.95
C GLY A 205 14.49 0.60 19.37
N ASN A 206 14.93 0.75 20.62
CA ASN A 206 16.13 0.07 21.15
C ASN A 206 15.83 -1.29 21.78
N LYS A 207 14.57 -1.69 21.82
CA LYS A 207 14.07 -3.00 22.29
C LYS A 207 13.54 -3.80 21.09
N PRO A 208 13.42 -5.13 21.22
CA PRO A 208 12.83 -5.95 20.16
C PRO A 208 11.38 -5.59 19.82
N GLY A 209 10.62 -5.12 20.83
CA GLY A 209 9.23 -4.71 20.64
C GLY A 209 9.08 -3.19 20.53
N GLN A 210 8.27 -2.72 19.58
CA GLN A 210 7.90 -1.32 19.41
C GLN A 210 6.38 -1.21 19.30
N LEU A 211 5.80 -0.30 20.09
CA LEU A 211 4.39 0.08 20.01
C LEU A 211 4.31 1.45 19.33
N THR A 212 3.45 1.57 18.33
CA THR A 212 3.05 2.83 17.71
C THR A 212 1.55 3.02 17.91
N ILE A 213 1.14 4.21 18.37
CA ILE A 213 -0.26 4.59 18.52
C ILE A 213 -0.44 5.95 17.86
N GLY A 214 -1.53 6.17 17.13
CA GLY A 214 -1.77 7.42 16.43
C GLY A 214 -3.22 7.86 16.38
N LEU A 215 -3.35 9.17 16.25
CA LEU A 215 -4.56 9.90 15.89
C LEU A 215 -4.43 10.30 14.44
N PHE A 216 -5.45 9.99 13.66
CA PHE A 216 -5.49 10.24 12.22
C PHE A 216 -6.65 11.17 11.88
N ASP A 217 -6.45 11.96 10.83
CA ASP A 217 -7.52 12.78 10.28
C ASP A 217 -8.75 11.90 10.02
N PRO A 218 -9.94 12.37 10.39
CA PRO A 218 -11.17 11.59 10.24
C PRO A 218 -11.39 11.14 8.79
N SER A 219 -11.77 9.90 8.63
CA SER A 219 -12.00 9.30 7.31
C SER A 219 -13.38 9.60 6.79
N ILE A 220 -13.46 9.84 5.50
CA ILE A 220 -14.68 9.88 4.73
C ILE A 220 -14.91 8.47 4.17
N ILE A 221 -16.14 7.97 4.25
CA ILE A 221 -16.54 6.72 3.59
C ILE A 221 -17.23 7.09 2.29
N ASN A 222 -16.68 6.67 1.15
CA ASN A 222 -17.35 6.80 -0.13
C ASN A 222 -18.49 5.78 -0.24
N ASP A 223 -19.59 6.21 -0.83
CA ASP A 223 -20.65 5.30 -1.24
C ASP A 223 -20.25 4.49 -2.49
N ALA A 224 -21.11 3.54 -2.88
CA ALA A 224 -20.90 2.69 -4.04
C ALA A 224 -20.84 3.48 -5.38
N THR A 225 -21.29 4.74 -5.40
CA THR A 225 -21.21 5.60 -6.60
C THR A 225 -19.90 6.36 -6.69
N GLY A 226 -19.03 6.25 -5.67
CA GLY A 226 -17.77 6.99 -5.57
C GLY A 226 -17.98 8.50 -5.34
N GLN A 227 -19.21 8.94 -5.10
CA GLN A 227 -19.51 10.32 -4.80
C GLN A 227 -19.17 10.63 -3.36
N CYS A 228 -18.36 11.67 -3.18
CA CYS A 228 -17.96 12.14 -1.87
C CYS A 228 -19.16 12.64 -1.09
N CYS A 229 -19.42 11.99 0.01
CA CYS A 229 -20.48 12.35 0.93
C CYS A 229 -19.95 13.35 1.97
N PHE A 230 -20.74 14.33 2.30
CA PHE A 230 -20.37 15.31 3.32
C PHE A 230 -20.55 14.71 4.71
N TYR A 231 -19.47 14.56 5.46
CA TYR A 231 -19.50 14.06 6.84
C TYR A 231 -18.97 15.08 7.81
N VAL A 232 -19.64 15.17 8.92
CA VAL A 232 -19.06 15.81 10.09
C VAL A 232 -18.51 14.68 10.96
N THR A 233 -17.22 14.45 10.88
CA THR A 233 -16.53 13.58 11.82
C THR A 233 -16.09 14.40 13.01
N GLN A 234 -16.52 14.00 14.20
CA GLN A 234 -16.25 14.73 15.44
C GLN A 234 -15.08 14.15 16.24
N SER A 235 -14.52 13.04 15.79
CA SER A 235 -13.42 12.36 16.46
C SER A 235 -12.39 11.86 15.45
N PRO A 236 -11.09 11.91 15.81
CA PRO A 236 -10.06 11.33 14.99
C PRO A 236 -10.23 9.82 14.89
N ARG A 237 -9.72 9.23 13.82
CA ARG A 237 -9.52 7.78 13.70
C ARG A 237 -8.33 7.37 14.57
N LEU A 238 -8.47 6.25 15.26
CA LEU A 238 -7.42 5.65 16.08
C LEU A 238 -6.78 4.49 15.32
N GLU A 239 -5.45 4.45 15.29
CA GLU A 239 -4.70 3.30 14.80
C GLU A 239 -3.58 2.97 15.77
N ALA A 240 -3.27 1.66 15.89
CA ALA A 240 -2.16 1.18 16.68
C ALA A 240 -1.47 0.01 15.98
N GLU A 241 -0.17 -0.14 16.19
CA GLU A 241 0.64 -1.25 15.71
C GLU A 241 1.65 -1.66 16.78
N TYR A 242 1.80 -2.96 16.99
CA TYR A 242 2.91 -3.52 17.75
C TYR A 242 3.74 -4.41 16.84
N THR A 243 5.04 -4.15 16.78
CA THR A 243 6.03 -4.96 16.07
C THR A 243 7.01 -5.56 17.06
N TYR A 244 7.36 -6.83 16.85
CA TYR A 244 8.44 -7.51 17.56
C TYR A 244 9.45 -8.00 16.52
N THR A 245 10.68 -7.52 16.59
CA THR A 245 11.74 -7.93 15.65
C THR A 245 12.94 -8.51 16.43
N LYS A 246 13.30 -9.73 16.09
CA LYS A 246 14.46 -10.43 16.64
C LYS A 246 15.43 -10.80 15.52
N HIS A 247 16.68 -10.45 15.69
CA HIS A 247 17.78 -10.93 14.86
C HIS A 247 18.59 -11.97 15.62
N SER A 248 18.93 -13.11 15.01
CA SER A 248 19.75 -14.16 15.60
C SER A 248 21.20 -13.98 15.20
N GLY A 249 22.08 -13.73 16.20
CA GLY A 249 23.53 -13.57 16.00
C GLY A 249 23.99 -12.14 15.68
N LYS A 250 25.32 -11.91 15.74
CA LYS A 250 25.94 -10.62 15.41
C LYS A 250 26.01 -10.46 13.88
N GLY A 251 25.22 -9.53 13.32
CA GLY A 251 25.20 -9.27 11.87
C GLY A 251 24.48 -10.34 11.05
N SER A 252 23.63 -11.12 11.70
CA SER A 252 22.89 -12.22 11.10
C SER A 252 21.80 -11.72 10.17
N ALA A 253 21.70 -12.33 8.99
CA ALA A 253 20.57 -12.20 8.10
C ALA A 253 19.33 -12.95 8.63
N ASP A 254 19.44 -13.71 9.73
CA ASP A 254 18.32 -14.35 10.38
C ASP A 254 17.47 -13.30 11.07
N LYS A 255 16.21 -13.20 10.65
CA LYS A 255 15.23 -12.24 11.17
C LYS A 255 13.93 -12.98 11.46
N LEU A 256 13.32 -12.66 12.59
CA LEU A 256 11.92 -12.93 12.87
C LEU A 256 11.27 -11.61 13.23
N MET A 257 10.26 -11.22 12.45
CA MET A 257 9.37 -10.09 12.78
C MET A 257 7.96 -10.62 12.93
N LEU A 258 7.33 -10.25 14.04
CA LEU A 258 5.90 -10.47 14.29
C LEU A 258 5.26 -9.10 14.43
N TYR A 259 4.06 -8.93 13.91
CA TYR A 259 3.34 -7.66 14.02
C TYR A 259 1.84 -7.88 14.12
N VAL A 260 1.19 -6.93 14.77
CA VAL A 260 -0.26 -6.81 14.84
C VAL A 260 -0.62 -5.33 14.81
N SER A 261 -1.67 -4.98 14.07
CA SER A 261 -2.19 -3.63 14.01
C SER A 261 -3.71 -3.61 14.11
N GLY A 262 -4.26 -2.47 14.52
CA GLY A 262 -5.69 -2.29 14.65
C GLY A 262 -6.11 -0.86 14.30
N LEU A 263 -7.39 -0.73 13.92
CA LEU A 263 -8.05 0.51 13.55
C LEU A 263 -9.42 0.59 14.21
N LEU A 264 -9.77 1.80 14.67
CA LEU A 264 -11.12 2.14 15.14
C LEU A 264 -11.46 3.56 14.70
N ALA A 265 -12.61 3.73 14.07
CA ALA A 265 -13.11 5.04 13.67
C ALA A 265 -14.58 5.20 14.06
N ASN A 266 -15.03 6.45 14.18
CA ASN A 266 -16.45 6.78 14.29
C ASN A 266 -16.77 7.85 13.25
N VAL A 267 -17.60 7.49 12.27
CA VAL A 267 -18.03 8.36 11.18
C VAL A 267 -19.50 8.68 11.37
N LYS A 268 -19.82 9.97 11.45
CA LYS A 268 -21.20 10.45 11.69
C LYS A 268 -21.82 11.01 10.41
N ASN A 269 -23.16 11.04 10.40
CA ASN A 269 -23.97 11.58 9.30
C ASN A 269 -23.63 10.96 7.94
N VAL A 270 -23.45 9.64 7.93
CA VAL A 270 -23.13 8.91 6.71
C VAL A 270 -24.31 8.95 5.76
N ASN A 271 -24.09 9.50 4.58
CA ASN A 271 -25.08 9.47 3.52
C ASN A 271 -25.16 8.05 2.93
N THR A 272 -26.34 7.54 2.82
CA THR A 272 -26.63 6.21 2.26
C THR A 272 -27.64 6.34 1.12
N GLY A 273 -27.77 5.31 0.30
CA GLY A 273 -28.79 5.28 -0.74
C GLY A 273 -30.23 5.45 -0.23
N THR A 274 -30.47 5.17 1.05
CA THR A 274 -31.78 5.26 1.70
C THR A 274 -31.93 6.48 2.62
N GLY A 275 -30.90 7.28 2.80
CA GLY A 275 -30.92 8.48 3.65
C GLY A 275 -29.62 8.71 4.43
N ILE A 276 -29.71 9.36 5.57
CA ILE A 276 -28.56 9.66 6.41
C ILE A 276 -28.57 8.75 7.65
N LYS A 277 -27.54 7.92 7.79
CA LYS A 277 -27.30 7.16 9.01
C LYS A 277 -26.55 8.02 10.01
N SER A 278 -27.00 8.02 11.25
CA SER A 278 -26.44 8.89 12.30
C SER A 278 -24.97 8.62 12.61
N SER A 279 -24.55 7.36 12.59
CA SER A 279 -23.13 6.98 12.74
C SER A 279 -22.88 5.55 12.32
N VAL A 280 -21.65 5.30 11.87
CA VAL A 280 -21.06 3.97 11.69
C VAL A 280 -19.72 3.91 12.42
N THR A 281 -19.32 2.72 12.87
CA THR A 281 -18.08 2.51 13.62
C THR A 281 -17.19 1.49 12.89
N PRO A 282 -16.45 1.89 11.88
CA PRO A 282 -15.47 1.02 11.22
C PRO A 282 -14.39 0.55 12.18
N TRP A 283 -13.97 -0.68 12.00
CA TRP A 283 -12.93 -1.31 12.82
C TRP A 283 -12.10 -2.30 11.99
N GLY A 284 -10.89 -2.60 12.45
CA GLY A 284 -10.05 -3.59 11.79
C GLY A 284 -8.95 -4.12 12.69
N ILE A 285 -8.53 -5.34 12.40
CA ILE A 285 -7.34 -5.98 12.96
C ILE A 285 -6.57 -6.63 11.82
N ALA A 286 -5.24 -6.49 11.86
CA ALA A 286 -4.34 -7.15 10.91
C ALA A 286 -3.08 -7.60 11.63
N GLY A 287 -2.37 -8.56 11.04
CA GLY A 287 -1.12 -9.02 11.61
C GLY A 287 -0.37 -9.94 10.66
N GLY A 288 0.86 -10.30 11.04
CA GLY A 288 1.66 -11.19 10.21
C GLY A 288 3.00 -11.53 10.81
N VAL A 289 3.74 -12.29 10.02
CA VAL A 289 5.08 -12.78 10.33
C VAL A 289 5.98 -12.63 9.10
N GLU A 290 7.20 -12.17 9.32
CA GLU A 290 8.31 -12.27 8.37
C GLU A 290 9.41 -13.08 9.05
N TRP A 291 9.82 -14.15 8.40
CA TRP A 291 10.94 -14.97 8.81
C TRP A 291 11.97 -15.07 7.69
N ALA A 292 13.23 -14.76 8.01
CA ALA A 292 14.33 -14.90 7.09
C ALA A 292 15.45 -15.71 7.74
N ASN A 293 16.09 -16.59 6.98
CA ASN A 293 17.28 -17.31 7.40
C ASN A 293 18.54 -16.76 6.71
N GLY A 294 19.70 -16.95 7.32
CA GLY A 294 20.99 -16.56 6.76
C GLY A 294 21.38 -17.30 5.47
N GLY A 295 20.61 -18.29 5.04
CA GLY A 295 20.78 -19.04 3.80
C GLY A 295 20.09 -18.39 2.58
N GLY A 296 19.40 -17.28 2.78
CA GLY A 296 18.75 -16.51 1.70
C GLY A 296 17.27 -16.81 1.49
N LEU A 297 16.65 -17.67 2.28
CA LEU A 297 15.21 -17.89 2.27
C LEU A 297 14.50 -16.89 3.18
N GLN A 298 13.46 -16.23 2.67
CA GLN A 298 12.52 -15.42 3.43
C GLN A 298 11.10 -15.93 3.18
N LEU A 299 10.32 -16.05 4.24
CA LEU A 299 8.90 -16.43 4.22
C LEU A 299 8.10 -15.37 4.93
N ASP A 300 7.03 -14.90 4.30
CA ASP A 300 6.13 -13.89 4.85
C ASP A 300 4.69 -14.39 4.80
N GLY A 301 3.94 -14.11 5.85
CA GLY A 301 2.52 -14.37 5.91
C GLY A 301 1.81 -13.26 6.66
N SER A 302 0.74 -12.73 6.09
CA SER A 302 -0.07 -11.70 6.72
C SER A 302 -1.55 -11.95 6.53
N PHE A 303 -2.37 -11.37 7.41
CA PHE A 303 -3.82 -11.41 7.33
C PHE A 303 -4.44 -10.11 7.83
N PHE A 304 -5.70 -9.89 7.48
CA PHE A 304 -6.55 -8.88 8.10
C PHE A 304 -8.00 -9.37 8.21
N TYR A 305 -8.74 -8.77 9.14
CA TYR A 305 -10.19 -8.89 9.28
C TYR A 305 -10.75 -7.55 9.75
N GLN A 306 -11.77 -7.02 9.04
CA GLN A 306 -12.24 -5.67 9.27
C GLN A 306 -13.71 -5.51 8.89
N GLY A 307 -14.35 -4.47 9.42
CA GLY A 307 -15.72 -4.07 9.09
C GLY A 307 -15.79 -2.58 8.79
N GLY A 308 -16.44 -2.22 7.68
CA GLY A 308 -16.62 -0.82 7.28
C GLY A 308 -15.38 -0.10 6.79
N VAL A 309 -14.37 -0.83 6.36
CA VAL A 309 -13.09 -0.26 5.88
C VAL A 309 -12.94 -0.34 4.37
N GLY A 310 -13.66 -1.25 3.73
CA GLY A 310 -13.51 -1.55 2.30
C GLY A 310 -12.69 -2.84 2.09
N SER A 311 -12.14 -3.01 0.90
CA SER A 311 -11.34 -4.20 0.55
C SER A 311 -10.06 -3.88 -0.20
N THR A 312 -9.99 -2.73 -0.87
CA THR A 312 -8.85 -2.32 -1.71
C THR A 312 -8.20 -1.06 -1.17
N LEU A 313 -8.96 0.03 -1.11
CA LEU A 313 -8.53 1.32 -0.60
C LEU A 313 -9.37 1.68 0.63
N MET A 314 -8.73 1.85 1.77
CA MET A 314 -9.44 2.16 3.01
C MET A 314 -10.42 3.31 2.83
N PHE A 315 -11.71 3.05 3.09
CA PHE A 315 -12.85 3.97 3.08
C PHE A 315 -13.26 4.55 1.72
N THR A 316 -12.42 4.43 0.68
CA THR A 316 -12.63 5.16 -0.58
C THR A 316 -13.00 4.29 -1.78
N ASP A 317 -13.05 2.98 -1.61
CA ASP A 317 -13.36 2.02 -2.68
C ASP A 317 -14.86 1.75 -2.90
N GLY A 318 -15.73 2.41 -2.16
CA GLY A 318 -17.18 2.19 -2.24
C GLY A 318 -17.68 0.87 -1.63
N LEU A 319 -16.79 0.08 -1.03
CA LEU A 319 -17.10 -1.27 -0.53
C LEU A 319 -17.29 -1.33 1.00
N ALA A 320 -17.10 -0.21 1.70
CA ALA A 320 -17.10 -0.16 3.16
C ALA A 320 -18.48 -0.41 3.77
N ILE A 321 -19.52 0.12 3.16
CA ILE A 321 -20.93 0.07 3.64
C ILE A 321 -21.88 -0.29 2.51
N ASP A 322 -23.05 -0.84 2.84
CA ASP A 322 -24.16 -1.03 1.92
C ASP A 322 -25.01 0.24 1.78
N ASN A 323 -26.11 0.15 1.00
CA ASN A 323 -27.02 1.26 0.75
C ASN A 323 -27.81 1.71 2.00
N THR A 324 -27.86 0.91 3.05
CA THR A 324 -28.47 1.25 4.34
C THR A 324 -27.46 1.76 5.37
N GLY A 325 -26.16 1.72 5.02
CA GLY A 325 -25.05 2.06 5.90
C GLY A 325 -24.71 0.94 6.89
N GLU A 326 -25.08 -0.30 6.62
CA GLU A 326 -24.54 -1.46 7.35
C GLU A 326 -23.09 -1.71 6.91
N LEU A 327 -22.22 -2.07 7.88
CA LEU A 327 -20.81 -2.31 7.60
C LEU A 327 -20.63 -3.63 6.85
N ARG A 328 -20.05 -3.59 5.66
CA ARG A 328 -19.54 -4.82 5.04
C ARG A 328 -18.28 -5.28 5.76
N THR A 329 -18.18 -6.58 6.00
CA THR A 329 -16.94 -7.17 6.53
C THR A 329 -16.06 -7.68 5.40
N SER A 330 -14.76 -7.51 5.55
CA SER A 330 -13.76 -8.07 4.63
C SER A 330 -12.63 -8.74 5.39
N TYR A 331 -12.04 -9.75 4.76
CA TYR A 331 -10.83 -10.38 5.23
C TYR A 331 -9.92 -10.74 4.06
N GLY A 332 -8.66 -10.89 4.36
CA GLY A 332 -7.70 -11.33 3.36
C GLY A 332 -6.42 -11.82 3.99
N TYR A 333 -5.59 -12.39 3.15
CA TYR A 333 -4.26 -12.88 3.53
C TYR A 333 -3.30 -12.83 2.35
N LEU A 334 -2.02 -12.71 2.67
CA LEU A 334 -0.92 -12.74 1.73
C LEU A 334 0.13 -13.74 2.22
N LEU A 335 0.53 -14.66 1.36
CA LEU A 335 1.58 -15.65 1.63
C LEU A 335 2.69 -15.48 0.58
N GLN A 336 3.94 -15.42 1.02
CA GLN A 336 5.06 -15.13 0.15
C GLN A 336 6.29 -15.95 0.52
N ALA A 337 7.07 -16.30 -0.49
CA ALA A 337 8.38 -16.89 -0.35
C ALA A 337 9.36 -16.18 -1.29
N GLN A 338 10.48 -15.76 -0.76
CA GLN A 338 11.58 -15.19 -1.53
C GLN A 338 12.87 -15.98 -1.27
N PHE A 339 13.66 -16.19 -2.31
CA PHE A 339 14.92 -16.90 -2.20
C PHE A 339 16.03 -16.19 -2.97
N GLN A 340 17.05 -15.74 -2.25
CA GLN A 340 18.29 -15.23 -2.81
C GLN A 340 19.43 -16.17 -2.44
N PRO A 341 19.95 -17.01 -3.36
CA PRO A 341 21.11 -17.85 -3.07
C PRO A 341 22.27 -17.02 -2.54
N LYS A 342 23.02 -17.55 -1.59
CA LYS A 342 24.14 -16.85 -0.98
C LYS A 342 25.10 -16.34 -2.07
N GLU A 343 25.54 -15.09 -1.92
CA GLU A 343 26.43 -14.38 -2.87
C GLU A 343 25.85 -14.20 -4.29
N SER A 344 24.60 -14.61 -4.51
CA SER A 344 23.93 -14.45 -5.80
C SER A 344 23.38 -13.03 -5.98
N LYS A 345 23.38 -12.57 -7.23
CA LYS A 345 22.65 -11.35 -7.66
C LYS A 345 21.20 -11.63 -8.02
N TRP A 346 20.79 -12.88 -8.08
CA TRP A 346 19.45 -13.31 -8.41
C TRP A 346 18.60 -13.47 -7.15
N LEU A 347 17.42 -12.87 -7.16
CA LEU A 347 16.38 -13.05 -6.16
C LEU A 347 15.14 -13.58 -6.86
N PHE A 348 14.57 -14.65 -6.35
CA PHE A 348 13.35 -15.28 -6.84
C PHE A 348 12.25 -15.06 -5.81
N GLY A 349 11.04 -14.78 -6.27
CA GLY A 349 9.87 -14.57 -5.42
C GLY A 349 8.64 -15.29 -5.98
N LEU A 350 7.79 -15.76 -5.08
CA LEU A 350 6.47 -16.29 -5.36
C LEU A 350 5.52 -15.85 -4.25
N SER A 351 4.35 -15.35 -4.64
CA SER A 351 3.33 -14.93 -3.67
C SER A 351 1.94 -15.31 -4.14
N TYR A 352 1.04 -15.47 -3.17
CA TYR A 352 -0.39 -15.62 -3.37
C TYR A 352 -1.13 -14.82 -2.33
N GLY A 353 -2.12 -14.04 -2.78
CA GLY A 353 -2.98 -13.30 -1.89
C GLY A 353 -4.44 -13.33 -2.31
N LEU A 354 -5.32 -13.12 -1.33
CA LEU A 354 -6.77 -13.09 -1.50
C LEU A 354 -7.39 -12.06 -0.56
N ASN A 355 -8.36 -11.30 -1.10
CA ASN A 355 -9.32 -10.51 -0.32
C ASN A 355 -10.73 -11.00 -0.61
N HIS A 356 -11.52 -11.17 0.46
CA HIS A 356 -12.92 -11.52 0.43
C HIS A 356 -13.76 -10.37 1.03
N LEU A 357 -14.90 -10.05 0.41
CA LEU A 357 -15.89 -9.11 0.92
C LEU A 357 -17.20 -9.86 1.20
N SER A 358 -17.73 -9.75 2.41
CA SER A 358 -19.00 -10.39 2.79
C SER A 358 -20.16 -9.44 2.51
N GLN A 359 -21.24 -9.97 1.90
CA GLN A 359 -22.51 -9.27 1.74
C GLN A 359 -23.19 -9.02 3.10
N THR A 360 -23.80 -7.85 3.23
CA THR A 360 -24.79 -7.58 4.31
C THR A 360 -26.12 -8.23 4.00
N THR A 361 -27.11 -8.01 4.85
CA THR A 361 -28.48 -8.50 4.60
C THR A 361 -29.10 -7.75 3.40
N ASP A 362 -28.82 -6.47 3.26
CA ASP A 362 -29.38 -5.62 2.19
C ASP A 362 -28.73 -5.90 0.83
N ASP A 363 -27.48 -6.33 0.82
CA ASP A 363 -26.76 -6.70 -0.41
C ASP A 363 -27.30 -7.99 -1.06
N LYS A 364 -28.12 -8.79 -0.37
CA LYS A 364 -28.62 -10.07 -0.90
C LYS A 364 -29.72 -9.87 -1.93
N PRO A 365 -29.83 -10.71 -2.98
CA PRO A 365 -30.74 -10.56 -4.11
C PRO A 365 -32.22 -10.34 -3.76
N ALA A 366 -32.65 -10.89 -2.62
CA ALA A 366 -34.03 -10.73 -2.14
C ALA A 366 -34.36 -9.26 -1.76
N ASN A 367 -33.37 -8.43 -1.50
CA ASN A 367 -33.52 -7.08 -0.97
C ASN A 367 -32.90 -5.99 -1.84
N SER A 368 -31.99 -6.34 -2.74
CA SER A 368 -31.33 -5.38 -3.62
C SER A 368 -30.95 -6.00 -4.98
N ASN A 369 -30.69 -5.12 -5.98
CA ASN A 369 -30.15 -5.52 -7.27
C ASN A 369 -28.60 -5.50 -7.29
N VAL A 370 -27.93 -5.71 -6.14
CA VAL A 370 -26.46 -5.52 -5.99
C VAL A 370 -25.69 -6.84 -6.00
N ASP A 371 -26.11 -7.80 -6.82
CA ASP A 371 -25.39 -9.08 -6.98
C ASP A 371 -24.02 -8.94 -7.66
N TYR A 372 -23.79 -7.81 -8.33
CA TYR A 372 -22.57 -7.50 -9.05
C TYR A 372 -21.45 -6.92 -8.17
N ILE A 373 -21.58 -7.02 -6.85
CA ILE A 373 -20.49 -6.63 -5.94
C ILE A 373 -19.42 -7.72 -5.84
N MET A 374 -18.18 -7.32 -5.70
CA MET A 374 -17.05 -8.19 -5.44
C MET A 374 -17.34 -9.18 -4.30
N LYS A 375 -17.02 -10.45 -4.54
CA LYS A 375 -16.94 -11.50 -3.53
C LYS A 375 -15.48 -11.78 -3.18
N ASP A 376 -14.67 -12.11 -4.19
CA ASP A 376 -13.26 -12.44 -4.03
C ASP A 376 -12.39 -11.72 -5.07
N ASN A 377 -11.26 -11.17 -4.62
CA ASN A 377 -10.15 -10.81 -5.49
C ASN A 377 -8.90 -11.57 -5.05
N SER A 378 -8.18 -12.17 -5.99
CA SER A 378 -6.96 -12.91 -5.69
C SER A 378 -5.89 -12.69 -6.76
N SER A 379 -4.63 -12.88 -6.39
CA SER A 379 -3.52 -12.86 -7.34
C SER A 379 -2.39 -13.80 -6.94
N ILE A 380 -1.71 -14.32 -7.96
CA ILE A 380 -0.44 -15.03 -7.85
C ILE A 380 0.60 -14.21 -8.59
N VAL A 381 1.75 -13.97 -7.96
CA VAL A 381 2.88 -13.25 -8.58
C VAL A 381 4.13 -14.10 -8.47
N GLY A 382 4.76 -14.37 -9.62
CA GLY A 382 6.11 -14.93 -9.70
C GLY A 382 7.09 -13.84 -10.15
N ALA A 383 8.20 -13.65 -9.43
CA ALA A 383 9.15 -12.57 -9.69
C ALA A 383 10.60 -13.07 -9.78
N ILE A 384 11.37 -12.49 -10.68
CA ILE A 384 12.82 -12.65 -10.77
C ILE A 384 13.46 -11.27 -10.77
N THR A 385 14.31 -11.00 -9.80
CA THR A 385 15.07 -9.76 -9.71
C THR A 385 16.56 -10.02 -9.91
N TYR A 386 17.21 -9.25 -10.76
CA TYR A 386 18.67 -9.26 -10.91
C TYR A 386 19.27 -7.96 -10.40
N LYS A 387 20.15 -8.06 -9.41
CA LYS A 387 20.85 -6.93 -8.77
C LYS A 387 22.15 -6.65 -9.51
N TYR A 388 22.13 -5.76 -10.52
CA TYR A 388 23.36 -5.36 -11.26
C TYR A 388 24.39 -4.76 -10.32
N THR A 389 23.95 -3.80 -9.51
CA THR A 389 24.73 -3.11 -8.48
C THR A 389 23.92 -3.06 -7.17
N LYS A 390 24.45 -2.38 -6.17
CA LYS A 390 23.68 -2.09 -4.94
C LYS A 390 22.46 -1.22 -5.21
N SER A 391 22.54 -0.34 -6.22
CA SER A 391 21.51 0.64 -6.53
C SER A 391 20.62 0.24 -7.73
N LEU A 392 21.14 -0.47 -8.73
CA LEU A 392 20.43 -0.80 -9.96
C LEU A 392 19.96 -2.25 -9.97
N ARG A 393 18.66 -2.43 -10.21
CA ARG A 393 18.00 -3.74 -10.33
C ARG A 393 17.18 -3.82 -11.60
N ALA A 394 17.13 -5.02 -12.19
CA ALA A 394 16.14 -5.40 -13.19
C ALA A 394 15.14 -6.37 -12.54
N VAL A 395 13.87 -6.22 -12.89
CA VAL A 395 12.77 -7.05 -12.38
C VAL A 395 11.98 -7.59 -13.56
N LEU A 396 11.66 -8.88 -13.51
CA LEU A 396 10.73 -9.56 -14.40
C LEU A 396 9.67 -10.24 -13.55
N GLU A 397 8.39 -9.97 -13.84
CA GLU A 397 7.26 -10.55 -13.12
C GLU A 397 6.25 -11.18 -14.09
N TYR A 398 5.61 -12.24 -13.63
CA TYR A 398 4.37 -12.78 -14.17
C TYR A 398 3.31 -12.70 -13.08
N THR A 399 2.15 -12.15 -13.43
CA THR A 399 1.01 -12.01 -12.51
C THR A 399 -0.23 -12.66 -13.13
N TYR A 400 -0.91 -13.48 -12.34
CA TYR A 400 -2.25 -13.96 -12.65
C TYR A 400 -3.21 -13.41 -11.60
N GLY A 401 -4.22 -12.65 -12.06
CA GLY A 401 -5.27 -12.07 -11.21
C GLY A 401 -6.62 -12.72 -11.50
N SER A 402 -7.47 -12.81 -10.49
CA SER A 402 -8.85 -13.28 -10.60
C SER A 402 -9.75 -12.48 -9.67
N GLY A 403 -10.87 -12.00 -10.20
CA GLY A 403 -11.95 -11.40 -9.44
C GLY A 403 -13.26 -12.15 -9.68
N GLU A 404 -14.08 -12.32 -8.66
CA GLU A 404 -15.39 -12.99 -8.69
C GLU A 404 -16.41 -12.13 -7.94
N ALA A 405 -17.59 -11.95 -8.53
CA ALA A 405 -18.74 -11.30 -7.90
C ALA A 405 -19.74 -12.32 -7.35
N TYR A 406 -20.67 -11.87 -6.52
CA TYR A 406 -21.70 -12.74 -5.93
C TYR A 406 -22.72 -13.28 -6.95
N ASP A 407 -22.91 -12.59 -8.07
CA ASP A 407 -23.75 -13.07 -9.19
C ASP A 407 -23.08 -14.15 -10.05
N GLY A 408 -21.83 -14.52 -9.72
CA GLY A 408 -21.03 -15.49 -10.46
C GLY A 408 -20.25 -14.92 -11.63
N ASN A 409 -20.33 -13.60 -11.90
CA ASN A 409 -19.45 -12.94 -12.86
C ASN A 409 -18.00 -13.08 -12.41
N LYS A 410 -17.13 -13.42 -13.36
CA LYS A 410 -15.72 -13.66 -13.09
C LYS A 410 -14.83 -13.03 -14.15
N ALA A 411 -13.88 -12.27 -13.69
CA ALA A 411 -12.83 -11.69 -14.50
C ALA A 411 -11.47 -12.29 -14.12
N THR A 412 -10.61 -12.52 -15.10
CA THR A 412 -9.21 -12.96 -14.89
C THR A 412 -8.27 -12.11 -15.70
N SER A 413 -7.02 -12.01 -15.29
CA SER A 413 -5.98 -11.38 -16.10
C SER A 413 -4.67 -12.15 -16.00
N SER A 414 -3.93 -12.19 -17.10
CA SER A 414 -2.53 -12.62 -17.12
C SER A 414 -1.66 -11.44 -17.51
N GLY A 415 -0.64 -11.16 -16.73
CA GLY A 415 0.26 -10.03 -16.95
C GLY A 415 1.72 -10.42 -16.94
N VAL A 416 2.51 -9.71 -17.72
CA VAL A 416 3.98 -9.75 -17.68
C VAL A 416 4.49 -8.33 -17.49
N ALA A 417 5.44 -8.16 -16.61
CA ALA A 417 6.11 -6.88 -16.40
C ALA A 417 7.63 -7.06 -16.43
N ALA A 418 8.32 -6.15 -17.11
CA ALA A 418 9.77 -6.10 -17.14
C ALA A 418 10.24 -4.65 -16.96
N GLY A 419 11.16 -4.41 -16.04
CA GLY A 419 11.58 -3.05 -15.77
C GLY A 419 12.89 -2.92 -15.02
N LEU A 420 13.27 -1.67 -14.82
CA LEU A 420 14.47 -1.26 -14.10
C LEU A 420 14.10 -0.35 -12.92
N MET A 421 14.86 -0.48 -11.85
CA MET A 421 14.77 0.38 -10.67
C MET A 421 16.16 0.85 -10.27
N LEU A 422 16.32 2.16 -10.09
CA LEU A 422 17.53 2.80 -9.59
C LEU A 422 17.24 3.47 -8.25
N PHE A 423 17.97 3.10 -7.23
CA PHE A 423 17.95 3.72 -5.90
C PHE A 423 19.17 4.62 -5.71
N PHE A 424 19.00 5.75 -5.04
CA PHE A 424 20.06 6.72 -4.77
C PHE A 424 19.91 7.41 -3.42
#